data_3aea45a67aab795b5cb8a36a1c46c0b8
#
_entry.id   3aea45a67aab795b5cb8a36a1c46c0b8
#
_cell.length_a   1.000
_cell.length_b   1.000
_cell.length_c   1.000
_cell.angle_alpha   90.00
_cell.angle_beta   90.00
_cell.angle_gamma   90.00
#
_symmetry.space_group_name_H-M   'P 1'
#
loop_
_entity.id
_entity.type
_entity.pdbx_description
1 polymer ?
#
loop_
_entity_poly.entity_id
_entity_poly.type
_entity_poly.pdbx_seq_one_letter_code
_entity_poly.pdbx_strand_id
1 'polypeptide(L)'
;MTATPDGPILDDDAVVAYLESELEFFERHPEVISKLALPHESGSATSLVERQVSLLRERNIDLRKRLNELLNNAGMNDDVFLKTRTLTLALMDTIDLQGLDNVLATRLIEGFDASHGICYVRDWHAPTTHQHIVGVAANDEPPFPRLFNQPEPICGIYRPSEYRAMFAGSDLTQPGSVALVPVRLRNLEAILVIGSDDPQRVVPEIGTLFLEYISDVLSRTLDRVMQ
;
A
#
# COMPACT_ATOMS: atom_id res chain seq x y z
N MET A 1 -0.65 -13.56 -32.66
CA MET A 1 -1.46 -14.42 -33.56
C MET A 1 -2.88 -14.37 -33.04
N THR A 2 -3.67 -13.45 -33.57
CA THR A 2 -5.09 -13.26 -33.24
C THR A 2 -5.90 -14.22 -34.13
N ALA A 3 -6.54 -15.19 -33.52
CA ALA A 3 -7.44 -16.11 -34.22
C ALA A 3 -8.68 -15.34 -34.69
N THR A 4 -8.89 -15.26 -35.98
CA THR A 4 -10.12 -14.80 -36.59
C THR A 4 -11.20 -15.85 -36.31
N PRO A 5 -12.39 -15.50 -35.79
CA PRO A 5 -13.47 -16.48 -35.65
C PRO A 5 -13.98 -16.87 -37.05
N ASP A 6 -13.85 -18.15 -37.38
CA ASP A 6 -14.34 -18.78 -38.58
C ASP A 6 -15.87 -19.02 -38.41
N GLY A 7 -16.66 -17.95 -38.50
CA GLY A 7 -18.10 -17.99 -38.58
C GLY A 7 -18.59 -17.53 -39.95
N PRO A 8 -19.78 -17.91 -40.39
CA PRO A 8 -20.31 -17.43 -41.66
C PRO A 8 -20.29 -15.90 -41.67
N ILE A 9 -19.60 -15.34 -42.67
CA ILE A 9 -19.62 -13.90 -42.94
C ILE A 9 -21.07 -13.55 -43.30
N LEU A 10 -21.82 -13.01 -42.31
CA LEU A 10 -23.15 -12.48 -42.55
C LEU A 10 -22.99 -11.23 -43.41
N ASP A 11 -23.62 -11.22 -44.57
CA ASP A 11 -23.74 -10.03 -45.40
C ASP A 11 -24.61 -8.97 -44.70
N ASP A 12 -24.27 -7.70 -44.87
CA ASP A 12 -25.04 -6.60 -44.28
C ASP A 12 -26.50 -6.66 -44.62
N ASP A 13 -26.85 -7.00 -45.86
CA ASP A 13 -28.23 -7.16 -46.32
C ASP A 13 -28.97 -8.31 -45.56
N ALA A 14 -28.30 -9.39 -45.24
CA ALA A 14 -28.88 -10.49 -44.47
C ALA A 14 -29.14 -10.06 -43.01
N VAL A 15 -28.25 -9.23 -42.40
CA VAL A 15 -28.43 -8.70 -41.04
C VAL A 15 -29.62 -7.69 -41.03
N VAL A 16 -29.73 -6.85 -42.02
CA VAL A 16 -30.85 -5.89 -42.16
C VAL A 16 -32.16 -6.65 -42.28
N ALA A 17 -32.27 -7.59 -43.22
CA ALA A 17 -33.46 -8.41 -43.44
C ALA A 17 -33.87 -9.18 -42.16
N TYR A 18 -32.92 -9.70 -41.40
CA TYR A 18 -33.20 -10.37 -40.15
C TYR A 18 -33.77 -9.42 -39.10
N LEU A 19 -33.18 -8.24 -38.93
CA LEU A 19 -33.63 -7.24 -37.95
C LEU A 19 -34.97 -6.63 -38.32
N GLU A 20 -35.28 -6.51 -39.62
CA GLU A 20 -36.60 -6.08 -40.09
C GLU A 20 -37.69 -7.14 -39.86
N SER A 21 -37.33 -8.42 -39.90
CA SER A 21 -38.26 -9.54 -39.61
C SER A 21 -38.48 -9.80 -38.13
N GLU A 22 -37.52 -9.46 -37.29
CA GLU A 22 -37.51 -9.70 -35.83
C GLU A 22 -37.50 -8.38 -35.06
N LEU A 23 -38.61 -7.66 -35.07
CA LEU A 23 -38.76 -6.31 -34.44
C LEU A 23 -38.48 -6.35 -32.93
N GLU A 24 -38.71 -7.49 -32.26
CA GLU A 24 -38.48 -7.65 -30.82
C GLU A 24 -37.04 -8.11 -30.49
N PHE A 25 -36.13 -8.19 -31.47
CA PHE A 25 -34.76 -8.64 -31.26
C PHE A 25 -34.05 -7.84 -30.17
N PHE A 26 -34.15 -6.53 -30.20
CA PHE A 26 -33.49 -5.65 -29.22
C PHE A 26 -34.13 -5.67 -27.83
N GLU A 27 -35.41 -6.04 -27.72
CA GLU A 27 -36.07 -6.25 -26.42
C GLU A 27 -35.55 -7.53 -25.76
N ARG A 28 -35.31 -8.57 -26.54
CA ARG A 28 -34.73 -9.85 -26.08
C ARG A 28 -33.22 -9.76 -25.80
N HIS A 29 -32.52 -8.82 -26.45
CA HIS A 29 -31.07 -8.63 -26.37
C HIS A 29 -30.66 -7.21 -26.01
N PRO A 30 -31.04 -6.69 -24.83
CA PRO A 30 -30.74 -5.30 -24.43
C PRO A 30 -29.23 -5.01 -24.30
N GLU A 31 -28.43 -6.06 -24.08
CA GLU A 31 -26.97 -5.96 -24.03
C GLU A 31 -26.34 -5.57 -25.39
N VAL A 32 -27.01 -5.87 -26.50
CA VAL A 32 -26.53 -5.50 -27.85
C VAL A 32 -26.67 -4.00 -28.03
N ILE A 33 -27.80 -3.41 -27.66
CA ILE A 33 -28.03 -1.94 -27.74
C ILE A 33 -26.98 -1.19 -26.93
N SER A 34 -26.60 -1.72 -25.76
CA SER A 34 -25.62 -1.04 -24.90
C SER A 34 -24.20 -0.98 -25.48
N LYS A 35 -23.91 -1.85 -26.44
CA LYS A 35 -22.60 -1.94 -27.13
C LYS A 35 -22.60 -1.20 -28.48
N LEU A 36 -23.77 -0.91 -29.06
CA LEU A 36 -23.87 -0.20 -30.32
C LEU A 36 -23.63 1.30 -30.12
N ALA A 37 -22.66 1.85 -30.86
CA ALA A 37 -22.49 3.29 -30.99
C ALA A 37 -23.39 3.74 -32.16
N LEU A 38 -24.63 4.14 -31.86
CA LEU A 38 -25.55 4.65 -32.85
C LEU A 38 -25.33 6.18 -32.99
N PRO A 39 -24.72 6.67 -34.09
CA PRO A 39 -24.69 8.10 -34.36
C PRO A 39 -26.10 8.54 -34.78
N HIS A 40 -26.79 9.33 -33.94
CA HIS A 40 -28.03 9.99 -34.37
C HIS A 40 -27.67 11.28 -35.12
N GLU A 41 -28.07 11.37 -36.36
CA GLU A 41 -28.14 12.63 -37.10
C GLU A 41 -29.31 13.47 -36.56
N SER A 42 -29.24 13.91 -35.33
CA SER A 42 -30.08 14.96 -34.81
C SER A 42 -29.42 16.30 -35.16
N GLY A 43 -29.98 17.04 -36.11
CA GLY A 43 -29.50 18.37 -36.41
C GLY A 43 -29.43 19.23 -35.16
N SER A 44 -28.48 20.13 -35.10
CA SER A 44 -28.02 21.13 -34.11
C SER A 44 -28.64 21.23 -32.69
N ALA A 45 -29.62 20.42 -32.32
CA ALA A 45 -30.19 20.33 -30.97
C ALA A 45 -29.90 18.95 -30.39
N THR A 46 -28.89 18.86 -29.53
CA THR A 46 -28.60 17.65 -28.74
C THR A 46 -29.87 17.28 -27.95
N SER A 47 -30.41 16.07 -28.20
CA SER A 47 -31.58 15.59 -27.45
C SER A 47 -31.26 15.55 -25.93
N LEU A 48 -32.19 16.08 -25.11
CA LEU A 48 -32.05 16.03 -23.64
C LEU A 48 -31.87 14.57 -23.13
N VAL A 49 -32.45 13.61 -23.83
CA VAL A 49 -32.34 12.19 -23.53
C VAL A 49 -30.91 11.68 -23.80
N GLU A 50 -30.29 12.06 -24.91
CA GLU A 50 -28.90 11.73 -25.23
C GLU A 50 -27.95 12.32 -24.20
N ARG A 51 -28.19 13.55 -23.79
CA ARG A 51 -27.42 14.21 -22.74
C ARG A 51 -27.55 13.46 -21.38
N GLN A 52 -28.79 13.05 -21.02
CA GLN A 52 -29.04 12.27 -19.84
C GLN A 52 -28.34 10.91 -19.89
N VAL A 53 -28.42 10.19 -21.02
CA VAL A 53 -27.75 8.89 -21.21
C VAL A 53 -26.24 9.04 -21.11
N SER A 54 -25.66 10.07 -21.72
CA SER A 54 -24.24 10.36 -21.60
C SER A 54 -23.82 10.59 -20.14
N LEU A 55 -24.53 11.44 -19.42
CA LEU A 55 -24.29 11.69 -18.01
C LEU A 55 -24.43 10.44 -17.13
N LEU A 56 -25.42 9.58 -17.42
CA LEU A 56 -25.59 8.32 -16.69
C LEU A 56 -24.46 7.34 -16.98
N ARG A 57 -23.96 7.27 -18.21
CA ARG A 57 -22.79 6.46 -18.58
C ARG A 57 -21.52 6.96 -17.86
N GLU A 58 -21.26 8.27 -17.86
CA GLU A 58 -20.14 8.86 -17.13
C GLU A 58 -20.20 8.55 -15.64
N ARG A 59 -21.36 8.71 -15.01
CA ARG A 59 -21.57 8.35 -13.60
C ARG A 59 -21.35 6.87 -13.33
N ASN A 60 -21.82 6.00 -14.22
CA ASN A 60 -21.63 4.56 -14.07
C ASN A 60 -20.14 4.16 -14.14
N ILE A 61 -19.38 4.78 -15.06
CA ILE A 61 -17.94 4.59 -15.17
C ILE A 61 -17.25 5.08 -13.89
N ASP A 62 -17.59 6.27 -13.39
CA ASP A 62 -17.01 6.81 -12.16
C ASP A 62 -17.33 5.93 -10.94
N LEU A 63 -18.58 5.49 -10.81
CA LEU A 63 -18.99 4.58 -9.72
C LEU A 63 -18.23 3.24 -9.77
N ARG A 64 -18.05 2.66 -10.96
CA ARG A 64 -17.26 1.42 -11.12
C ARG A 64 -15.79 1.63 -10.75
N LYS A 65 -15.23 2.77 -11.12
CA LYS A 65 -13.85 3.13 -10.75
C LYS A 65 -13.70 3.22 -9.22
N ARG A 66 -14.59 3.97 -8.56
CA ARG A 66 -14.60 4.09 -7.09
C ARG A 66 -14.82 2.75 -6.39
N LEU A 67 -15.71 1.91 -6.92
CA LEU A 67 -15.93 0.58 -6.37
C LEU A 67 -14.65 -0.28 -6.45
N ASN A 68 -13.97 -0.25 -7.59
CA ASN A 68 -12.72 -0.99 -7.75
C ASN A 68 -11.61 -0.45 -6.82
N GLU A 69 -11.52 0.86 -6.63
CA GLU A 69 -10.60 1.48 -5.67
C GLU A 69 -10.91 1.02 -4.23
N LEU A 70 -12.19 1.01 -3.84
CA LEU A 70 -12.61 0.52 -2.52
C LEU A 70 -12.30 -0.97 -2.32
N LEU A 71 -12.54 -1.82 -3.32
CA LEU A 71 -12.21 -3.24 -3.26
C LEU A 71 -10.71 -3.49 -3.15
N ASN A 72 -9.90 -2.73 -3.90
CA ASN A 72 -8.45 -2.80 -3.80
C ASN A 72 -7.95 -2.38 -2.41
N ASN A 73 -8.49 -1.28 -1.87
CA ASN A 73 -8.14 -0.81 -0.53
C ASN A 73 -8.55 -1.83 0.56
N ALA A 74 -9.71 -2.47 0.42
CA ALA A 74 -10.14 -3.52 1.35
C ALA A 74 -9.18 -4.72 1.30
N GLY A 75 -8.79 -5.18 0.11
CA GLY A 75 -7.82 -6.27 -0.04
C GLY A 75 -6.43 -5.93 0.54
N MET A 76 -5.97 -4.69 0.36
CA MET A 76 -4.72 -4.21 0.97
C MET A 76 -4.81 -4.19 2.50
N ASN A 77 -5.94 -3.76 3.06
CA ASN A 77 -6.15 -3.76 4.51
C ASN A 77 -6.13 -5.17 5.10
N ASP A 78 -6.74 -6.15 4.42
CA ASP A 78 -6.73 -7.56 4.84
C ASP A 78 -5.29 -8.12 4.86
N ASP A 79 -4.49 -7.84 3.83
CA ASP A 79 -3.08 -8.25 3.77
C ASP A 79 -2.26 -7.64 4.91
N VAL A 80 -2.38 -6.32 5.12
CA VAL A 80 -1.72 -5.61 6.23
C VAL A 80 -2.15 -6.20 7.57
N PHE A 81 -3.43 -6.52 7.77
CA PHE A 81 -3.93 -7.13 9.00
C PHE A 81 -3.29 -8.50 9.25
N LEU A 82 -3.22 -9.36 8.23
CA LEU A 82 -2.61 -10.70 8.36
C LEU A 82 -1.11 -10.61 8.67
N LYS A 83 -0.38 -9.73 7.99
CA LYS A 83 1.04 -9.48 8.24
C LYS A 83 1.26 -8.94 9.66
N THR A 84 0.42 -7.99 10.10
CA THR A 84 0.46 -7.43 11.46
C THR A 84 0.21 -8.50 12.51
N ARG A 85 -0.80 -9.33 12.32
CA ARG A 85 -1.10 -10.43 13.23
C ARG A 85 0.09 -11.39 13.36
N THR A 86 0.69 -11.75 12.22
CA THR A 86 1.86 -12.65 12.19
C THR A 86 3.06 -12.05 12.91
N LEU A 87 3.34 -10.76 12.66
CA LEU A 87 4.40 -10.03 13.36
C LEU A 87 4.13 -9.95 14.88
N THR A 88 2.90 -9.61 15.27
CA THR A 88 2.51 -9.50 16.68
C THR A 88 2.72 -10.81 17.42
N LEU A 89 2.27 -11.93 16.87
CA LEU A 89 2.46 -13.25 17.48
C LEU A 89 3.95 -13.60 17.62
N ALA A 90 4.75 -13.35 16.57
CA ALA A 90 6.18 -13.57 16.63
C ALA A 90 6.88 -12.70 17.69
N LEU A 91 6.49 -11.42 17.83
CA LEU A 91 7.00 -10.54 18.88
C LEU A 91 6.61 -11.02 20.29
N MET A 92 5.40 -11.54 20.46
CA MET A 92 4.95 -12.10 21.74
C MET A 92 5.72 -13.36 22.15
N ASP A 93 6.10 -14.20 21.20
CA ASP A 93 6.85 -15.45 21.43
C ASP A 93 8.35 -15.21 21.61
N THR A 94 8.85 -14.01 21.33
CA THR A 94 10.27 -13.67 21.47
C THR A 94 10.70 -13.63 22.93
N ILE A 95 11.81 -14.28 23.27
CA ILE A 95 12.31 -14.40 24.63
C ILE A 95 13.61 -13.64 24.90
N ASP A 96 14.34 -13.26 23.84
CA ASP A 96 15.64 -12.59 23.94
C ASP A 96 15.85 -11.60 22.78
N LEU A 97 16.92 -10.81 22.84
CA LEU A 97 17.26 -9.80 21.84
C LEU A 97 17.59 -10.40 20.48
N GLN A 98 18.21 -11.59 20.44
CA GLN A 98 18.54 -12.25 19.18
C GLN A 98 17.27 -12.72 18.47
N GLY A 99 16.31 -13.27 19.19
CA GLY A 99 14.99 -13.61 18.66
C GLY A 99 14.26 -12.38 18.14
N LEU A 100 14.33 -11.25 18.86
CA LEU A 100 13.74 -10.00 18.44
C LEU A 100 14.38 -9.47 17.14
N ASP A 101 15.71 -9.48 17.04
CA ASP A 101 16.45 -9.08 15.84
C ASP A 101 16.02 -9.91 14.63
N ASN A 102 15.87 -11.23 14.79
CA ASN A 102 15.40 -12.14 13.75
C ASN A 102 13.93 -11.87 13.35
N VAL A 103 13.06 -11.54 14.32
CA VAL A 103 11.65 -11.20 14.03
C VAL A 103 11.57 -9.89 13.27
N LEU A 104 12.37 -8.88 13.61
CA LEU A 104 12.45 -7.63 12.85
C LEU A 104 12.90 -7.88 11.41
N ALA A 105 13.91 -8.70 11.19
CA ALA A 105 14.39 -9.07 9.86
C ALA A 105 13.31 -9.78 9.03
N THR A 106 12.73 -10.86 9.56
CA THR A 106 11.90 -11.78 8.78
C THR A 106 10.43 -11.39 8.72
N ARG A 107 9.88 -10.83 9.81
CA ARG A 107 8.44 -10.54 9.91
C ARG A 107 8.11 -9.09 9.66
N LEU A 108 9.01 -8.16 10.04
CA LEU A 108 8.80 -6.75 9.75
C LEU A 108 9.36 -6.39 8.36
N ILE A 109 10.66 -6.60 8.12
CA ILE A 109 11.30 -6.16 6.89
C ILE A 109 10.80 -6.99 5.70
N GLU A 110 11.05 -8.30 5.68
CA GLU A 110 10.64 -9.17 4.58
C GLU A 110 9.10 -9.28 4.48
N GLY A 111 8.40 -9.38 5.62
CA GLY A 111 6.95 -9.53 5.67
C GLY A 111 6.18 -8.34 5.08
N PHE A 112 6.69 -7.13 5.22
CA PHE A 112 6.09 -5.91 4.68
C PHE A 112 6.79 -5.40 3.40
N ASP A 113 7.67 -6.23 2.82
CA ASP A 113 8.44 -5.88 1.62
C ASP A 113 9.21 -4.54 1.79
N ALA A 114 9.71 -4.28 3.00
CA ALA A 114 10.60 -3.16 3.27
C ALA A 114 12.03 -3.51 2.85
N SER A 115 12.81 -2.51 2.45
CA SER A 115 14.22 -2.72 2.10
C SER A 115 15.11 -2.73 3.35
N HIS A 116 14.74 -1.94 4.36
CA HIS A 116 15.51 -1.74 5.58
C HIS A 116 14.61 -1.56 6.80
N GLY A 117 15.13 -1.95 7.98
CA GLY A 117 14.46 -1.73 9.25
C GLY A 117 15.45 -1.76 10.40
N ILE A 118 15.46 -0.72 11.22
CA ILE A 118 16.34 -0.60 12.38
C ILE A 118 15.57 -0.01 13.56
N CYS A 119 15.72 -0.61 14.73
CA CYS A 119 15.25 -0.07 15.99
C CYS A 119 16.44 0.57 16.74
N TYR A 120 16.48 1.90 16.81
CA TYR A 120 17.46 2.65 17.58
C TYR A 120 16.97 2.78 19.01
N VAL A 121 17.83 2.42 19.99
CA VAL A 121 17.54 2.56 21.43
C VAL A 121 18.52 3.55 22.03
N ARG A 122 18.01 4.64 22.61
CA ARG A 122 18.80 5.71 23.19
C ARG A 122 19.36 5.32 24.55
N ASP A 123 20.61 5.72 24.81
CA ASP A 123 21.34 5.47 26.07
C ASP A 123 21.47 3.98 26.45
N TRP A 124 21.48 3.14 25.47
CA TRP A 124 21.61 1.70 25.67
C TRP A 124 22.81 1.13 24.90
N HIS A 125 23.60 0.29 25.58
CA HIS A 125 24.74 -0.38 24.98
C HIS A 125 24.29 -1.75 24.45
N ALA A 126 23.93 -1.80 23.17
CA ALA A 126 23.58 -3.04 22.51
C ALA A 126 24.80 -3.99 22.43
N PRO A 127 24.61 -5.30 22.60
CA PRO A 127 25.58 -6.29 22.15
C PRO A 127 25.83 -6.06 20.64
N THR A 128 27.09 -6.04 20.22
CA THR A 128 27.51 -5.69 18.83
C THR A 128 27.05 -6.68 17.75
N THR A 129 26.30 -7.70 18.11
CA THR A 129 25.85 -8.78 17.20
C THR A 129 24.49 -8.57 16.56
N HIS A 130 23.73 -7.52 16.96
CA HIS A 130 22.41 -7.27 16.41
C HIS A 130 22.47 -6.32 15.23
N GLN A 131 21.76 -6.63 14.14
CA GLN A 131 21.76 -5.85 12.91
C GLN A 131 20.58 -4.85 12.87
N HIS A 132 19.47 -5.22 13.50
CA HIS A 132 18.22 -4.46 13.46
C HIS A 132 17.89 -3.76 14.79
N ILE A 133 18.71 -3.97 15.83
CA ILE A 133 18.58 -3.29 17.12
C ILE A 133 19.91 -2.63 17.47
N VAL A 134 19.95 -1.31 17.41
CA VAL A 134 21.17 -0.51 17.54
C VAL A 134 21.06 0.42 18.74
N GLY A 135 22.01 0.30 19.68
CA GLY A 135 22.13 1.25 20.79
C GLY A 135 22.80 2.53 20.32
N VAL A 136 22.27 3.67 20.79
CA VAL A 136 22.80 5.02 20.51
C VAL A 136 23.16 5.67 21.85
N ALA A 137 24.40 6.12 22.04
CA ALA A 137 24.79 6.82 23.25
C ALA A 137 24.16 8.23 23.30
N ALA A 138 23.93 8.76 24.53
CA ALA A 138 23.34 10.09 24.72
C ALA A 138 24.08 11.22 23.99
N ASN A 139 25.42 11.04 23.81
CA ASN A 139 26.28 12.00 23.14
C ASN A 139 26.51 11.72 21.65
N ASP A 140 26.09 10.55 21.16
CA ASP A 140 26.08 10.27 19.73
C ASP A 140 24.84 10.96 19.15
N GLU A 141 25.05 11.96 18.32
CA GLU A 141 23.95 12.49 17.55
C GLU A 141 23.47 11.37 16.62
N PRO A 142 22.25 10.84 16.84
CA PRO A 142 21.67 9.96 15.84
C PRO A 142 21.67 10.72 14.51
N PRO A 143 21.65 10.04 13.36
CA PRO A 143 21.66 10.71 12.05
C PRO A 143 20.58 11.81 11.95
N PHE A 144 19.59 11.80 12.87
CA PHE A 144 18.56 12.82 13.00
C PHE A 144 18.23 13.10 14.48
N PRO A 145 18.75 14.18 15.07
CA PRO A 145 18.47 14.54 16.46
C PRO A 145 16.99 14.72 16.80
N ARG A 146 16.15 14.92 15.76
CA ARG A 146 14.71 15.13 15.91
C ARG A 146 13.91 13.82 15.93
N LEU A 147 14.50 12.67 15.62
CA LEU A 147 13.77 11.40 15.55
C LEU A 147 13.13 11.03 16.90
N PHE A 148 13.87 11.16 17.98
CA PHE A 148 13.39 10.79 19.32
C PHE A 148 12.36 11.76 19.91
N ASN A 149 12.21 12.95 19.32
CA ASN A 149 11.27 13.97 19.80
C ASN A 149 9.90 13.92 19.09
N GLN A 150 9.66 12.91 18.28
CA GLN A 150 8.38 12.77 17.57
C GLN A 150 7.33 12.15 18.51
N PRO A 151 6.15 12.77 18.66
CA PRO A 151 5.08 12.22 19.50
C PRO A 151 4.32 11.07 18.82
N GLU A 152 4.31 11.05 17.47
CA GLU A 152 3.50 10.17 16.63
C GLU A 152 4.32 9.62 15.46
N PRO A 153 3.91 8.49 14.86
CA PRO A 153 4.56 7.96 13.66
C PRO A 153 4.48 8.95 12.49
N ILE A 154 5.58 9.07 11.75
CA ILE A 154 5.68 9.93 10.57
C ILE A 154 6.16 9.08 9.39
N CYS A 155 5.47 9.20 8.26
CA CYS A 155 5.90 8.65 6.97
C CYS A 155 6.28 9.78 6.02
N GLY A 156 7.34 9.59 5.25
CA GLY A 156 7.79 10.59 4.30
C GLY A 156 8.78 10.07 3.27
N ILE A 157 9.03 10.90 2.26
CA ILE A 157 10.03 10.64 1.24
C ILE A 157 11.31 11.37 1.64
N TYR A 158 12.42 10.64 1.68
CA TYR A 158 13.72 11.14 2.10
C TYR A 158 14.73 11.09 0.96
N ARG A 159 15.65 12.08 0.95
CA ARG A 159 16.75 12.14 -0.02
C ARG A 159 17.74 10.99 0.23
N PRO A 160 18.48 10.56 -0.81
CA PRO A 160 19.46 9.48 -0.66
C PRO A 160 20.49 9.70 0.46
N SER A 161 20.89 10.96 0.71
CA SER A 161 21.83 11.30 1.80
C SER A 161 21.21 11.09 3.19
N GLU A 162 19.94 11.46 3.36
CA GLU A 162 19.21 11.30 4.60
C GLU A 162 18.90 9.83 4.86
N TYR A 163 18.49 9.11 3.80
CA TYR A 163 18.21 7.68 3.85
C TYR A 163 19.45 6.87 4.25
N ARG A 164 20.62 7.16 3.62
CA ARG A 164 21.89 6.52 3.97
C ARG A 164 22.37 6.84 5.39
N ALA A 165 22.02 7.99 5.92
CA ALA A 165 22.32 8.32 7.31
C ALA A 165 21.49 7.48 8.29
N MET A 166 20.24 7.09 7.93
CA MET A 166 19.39 6.19 8.73
C MET A 166 19.74 4.72 8.54
N PHE A 167 20.20 4.33 7.34
CA PHE A 167 20.48 2.94 7.00
C PHE A 167 21.91 2.84 6.46
N ALA A 168 22.85 2.57 7.36
CA ALA A 168 24.26 2.41 7.00
C ALA A 168 24.43 1.25 6.00
N GLY A 169 25.11 1.52 4.88
CA GLY A 169 25.32 0.53 3.81
C GLY A 169 24.26 0.52 2.71
N SER A 170 23.27 1.41 2.76
CA SER A 170 22.32 1.58 1.65
C SER A 170 22.99 2.28 0.45
N ASP A 171 22.86 1.69 -0.73
CA ASP A 171 23.37 2.22 -2.01
C ASP A 171 22.31 3.04 -2.78
N LEU A 172 21.28 3.51 -2.09
CA LEU A 172 20.15 4.22 -2.70
C LEU A 172 20.63 5.48 -3.43
N THR A 173 20.28 5.60 -4.70
CA THR A 173 20.63 6.74 -5.57
C THR A 173 19.45 7.67 -5.85
N GLN A 174 18.23 7.20 -5.60
CA GLN A 174 16.99 7.97 -5.74
C GLN A 174 16.33 8.16 -4.36
N PRO A 175 15.36 9.08 -4.21
CA PRO A 175 14.61 9.21 -2.96
C PRO A 175 13.90 7.92 -2.59
N GLY A 176 13.97 7.53 -1.32
CA GLY A 176 13.24 6.41 -0.75
C GLY A 176 12.16 6.87 0.22
N SER A 177 11.26 5.98 0.59
CA SER A 177 10.25 6.24 1.60
C SER A 177 10.65 5.67 2.96
N VAL A 178 10.34 6.39 4.03
CA VAL A 178 10.69 6.00 5.40
C VAL A 178 9.52 6.24 6.34
N ALA A 179 9.25 5.27 7.23
CA ALA A 179 8.44 5.46 8.42
C ALA A 179 9.34 5.60 9.65
N LEU A 180 9.07 6.60 10.44
CA LEU A 180 9.68 6.87 11.74
C LEU A 180 8.63 6.60 12.80
N VAL A 181 8.85 5.59 13.62
CA VAL A 181 7.87 5.09 14.58
C VAL A 181 8.46 5.19 16.00
N PRO A 182 8.05 6.16 16.80
CA PRO A 182 8.54 6.29 18.17
C PRO A 182 8.07 5.11 19.02
N VAL A 183 8.99 4.51 19.79
CA VAL A 183 8.74 3.38 20.68
C VAL A 183 9.06 3.80 22.10
N ARG A 184 8.06 3.85 22.96
CA ARG A 184 8.19 4.33 24.34
C ARG A 184 8.45 3.17 25.28
N LEU A 185 9.64 3.09 25.83
CA LEU A 185 10.03 2.14 26.83
C LEU A 185 9.86 2.76 28.24
N ARG A 186 9.87 1.94 29.27
CA ARG A 186 9.69 2.41 30.67
C ARG A 186 10.78 3.40 31.11
N ASN A 187 12.04 3.10 30.76
CA ASN A 187 13.20 3.87 31.19
C ASN A 187 14.06 4.39 30.02
N LEU A 188 13.74 4.05 28.81
CA LEU A 188 14.50 4.37 27.62
C LEU A 188 13.56 4.91 26.51
N GLU A 189 14.16 5.54 25.54
CA GLU A 189 13.47 5.95 24.30
C GLU A 189 14.03 5.12 23.15
N ALA A 190 13.15 4.64 22.31
CA ALA A 190 13.53 3.97 21.09
C ALA A 190 12.75 4.52 19.90
N ILE A 191 13.27 4.31 18.70
CA ILE A 191 12.60 4.62 17.46
C ILE A 191 12.81 3.48 16.47
N LEU A 192 11.71 2.98 15.93
CA LEU A 192 11.74 2.04 14.82
C LEU A 192 11.72 2.82 13.51
N VAL A 193 12.73 2.60 12.68
CA VAL A 193 12.88 3.21 11.37
C VAL A 193 12.71 2.12 10.31
N ILE A 194 11.71 2.27 9.45
CA ILE A 194 11.41 1.32 8.37
C ILE A 194 11.59 2.06 7.06
N GLY A 195 12.40 1.52 6.15
CA GLY A 195 12.72 2.14 4.87
C GLY A 195 12.42 1.25 3.68
N SER A 196 12.01 1.87 2.58
CA SER A 196 11.87 1.22 1.28
C SER A 196 12.53 2.05 0.20
N ASP A 197 13.15 1.36 -0.76
CA ASP A 197 13.75 1.97 -1.93
C ASP A 197 12.69 2.53 -2.90
N ASP A 198 11.44 2.05 -2.76
CA ASP A 198 10.28 2.59 -3.48
C ASP A 198 9.70 3.80 -2.70
N PRO A 199 9.70 5.02 -3.30
CA PRO A 199 9.17 6.21 -2.65
C PRO A 199 7.66 6.17 -2.39
N GLN A 200 6.93 5.24 -3.01
CA GLN A 200 5.49 5.08 -2.83
C GLN A 200 5.11 3.93 -1.89
N ARG A 201 6.08 3.19 -1.34
CA ARG A 201 5.81 2.00 -0.52
C ARG A 201 5.38 2.36 0.90
N VAL A 202 6.10 3.27 1.54
CA VAL A 202 5.84 3.71 2.91
C VAL A 202 5.22 5.10 2.87
N VAL A 203 3.92 5.15 2.60
CA VAL A 203 3.16 6.40 2.49
C VAL A 203 2.21 6.57 3.68
N PRO A 204 1.79 7.80 4.02
CA PRO A 204 0.90 8.06 5.15
C PRO A 204 -0.43 7.31 5.10
N GLU A 205 -0.86 6.90 3.89
CA GLU A 205 -2.10 6.14 3.68
C GLU A 205 -2.05 4.69 4.20
N ILE A 206 -0.87 4.14 4.51
CA ILE A 206 -0.74 2.80 5.15
C ILE A 206 -1.24 2.79 6.60
N GLY A 207 -1.80 3.90 7.08
CA GLY A 207 -2.49 4.02 8.36
C GLY A 207 -1.51 4.13 9.54
N THR A 208 -1.42 5.32 10.11
CA THR A 208 -0.67 5.57 11.36
C THR A 208 -1.07 4.60 12.47
N LEU A 209 -2.34 4.16 12.51
CA LEU A 209 -2.86 3.18 13.47
C LEU A 209 -2.09 1.85 13.47
N PHE A 210 -1.69 1.36 12.29
CA PHE A 210 -0.88 0.14 12.19
C PHE A 210 0.51 0.34 12.81
N LEU A 211 1.16 1.46 12.50
CA LEU A 211 2.48 1.78 13.04
C LEU A 211 2.44 2.03 14.55
N GLU A 212 1.41 2.69 15.06
CA GLU A 212 1.16 2.87 16.49
C GLU A 212 0.97 1.52 17.18
N TYR A 213 0.17 0.63 16.60
CA TYR A 213 -0.05 -0.70 17.14
C TYR A 213 1.26 -1.52 17.21
N ILE A 214 2.08 -1.48 16.16
CA ILE A 214 3.40 -2.14 16.18
C ILE A 214 4.30 -1.52 17.25
N SER A 215 4.32 -0.19 17.37
CA SER A 215 5.06 0.51 18.42
C SER A 215 4.69 0.02 19.81
N ASP A 216 3.39 -0.11 20.07
CA ASP A 216 2.87 -0.58 21.36
C ASP A 216 3.30 -2.02 21.70
N VAL A 217 3.24 -2.92 20.72
CA VAL A 217 3.66 -4.32 20.89
C VAL A 217 5.19 -4.41 21.04
N LEU A 218 5.93 -3.69 20.20
CA LEU A 218 7.39 -3.67 20.23
C LEU A 218 7.92 -3.08 21.56
N SER A 219 7.29 -2.03 22.06
CA SER A 219 7.60 -1.43 23.36
C SER A 219 7.56 -2.47 24.49
N ARG A 220 6.46 -3.22 24.58
CA ARG A 220 6.29 -4.27 25.60
C ARG A 220 7.29 -5.42 25.43
N THR A 221 7.59 -5.77 24.18
CA THR A 221 8.56 -6.81 23.89
C THR A 221 9.97 -6.39 24.26
N LEU A 222 10.40 -5.18 23.87
CA LEU A 222 11.69 -4.62 24.24
C LEU A 222 11.85 -4.49 25.76
N ASP A 223 10.86 -3.94 26.45
CA ASP A 223 10.87 -3.83 27.92
C ASP A 223 11.04 -5.20 28.61
N ARG A 224 10.57 -6.28 27.99
CA ARG A 224 10.68 -7.65 28.52
C ARG A 224 12.05 -8.29 28.24
N VAL A 225 12.56 -8.12 27.01
CA VAL A 225 13.81 -8.81 26.60
C VAL A 225 15.07 -8.05 26.98
N MET A 226 14.96 -6.78 27.39
CA MET A 226 16.06 -5.94 27.86
C MET A 226 16.23 -5.96 29.40
N GLN A 227 15.35 -6.67 30.14
CA GLN A 227 15.46 -6.88 31.58
C GLN A 227 16.49 -7.98 31.88
#